data_f44dd3dc2dec31e36a754f54e0f3f048
#
_entry.id   f44dd3dc2dec31e36a754f54e0f3f048
#
_cell.length_a   1.000
_cell.length_b   1.000
_cell.length_c   1.000
_cell.angle_alpha   90.00
_cell.angle_beta   90.00
_cell.angle_gamma   90.00
#
_symmetry.space_group_name_H-M   'P 1'
#
loop_
_entity.id
_entity.type
_entity.pdbx_description
1 polymer ?
#
loop_
_entity_poly.entity_id
_entity_poly.type
_entity_poly.pdbx_seq_one_letter_code
_entity_poly.pdbx_strand_id
1 'polypeptide(L)'
;MPFRFTVAPIIAVGVLLAACSSMMGSAPATVTDGVLTGKNGMTLYTFDRDAAGSGKSVCNGACATNWPPLMATEGEKVSGDYSIITRDDGKKQVAYKGKPLYYWIKDTKPGEKSGAGVNNVWQVATP
;
A
#
# COMPACT_ATOMS: atom_id res chain seq x y z
N MET A 1 49.43 -15.70 -51.48
CA MET A 1 48.16 -16.25 -51.01
C MET A 1 47.56 -15.30 -50.02
N PRO A 2 46.55 -14.59 -50.35
CA PRO A 2 45.94 -13.74 -49.38
C PRO A 2 45.05 -14.57 -48.48
N PHE A 3 45.32 -14.47 -47.22
CA PHE A 3 44.45 -15.04 -46.17
C PHE A 3 43.44 -14.00 -45.82
N ARG A 4 42.24 -14.37 -45.93
CA ARG A 4 41.14 -13.53 -45.52
C ARG A 4 40.65 -14.03 -44.19
N PHE A 5 40.90 -13.25 -43.18
CA PHE A 5 40.30 -13.47 -41.91
C PHE A 5 39.04 -12.64 -41.84
N THR A 6 37.95 -13.30 -41.87
CA THR A 6 36.68 -12.66 -41.57
C THR A 6 36.52 -12.66 -40.07
N VAL A 7 36.75 -11.52 -39.50
CA VAL A 7 36.40 -11.34 -38.11
C VAL A 7 34.92 -11.03 -38.07
N ALA A 8 34.15 -11.97 -37.59
CA ALA A 8 32.75 -11.72 -37.31
C ALA A 8 32.64 -10.80 -36.11
N PRO A 9 31.94 -9.69 -36.22
CA PRO A 9 31.72 -8.85 -35.06
C PRO A 9 30.81 -9.57 -34.09
N ILE A 10 31.30 -9.72 -32.89
CA ILE A 10 30.49 -10.20 -31.79
C ILE A 10 29.69 -9.02 -31.30
N ILE A 11 28.42 -9.04 -31.58
CA ILE A 11 27.53 -8.03 -31.03
C ILE A 11 27.07 -8.56 -29.69
N ALA A 12 27.64 -8.00 -28.66
CA ALA A 12 27.11 -8.22 -27.32
C ALA A 12 25.87 -7.37 -27.17
N VAL A 13 24.73 -7.97 -27.25
CA VAL A 13 23.48 -7.30 -26.91
C VAL A 13 23.33 -7.36 -25.42
N GLY A 14 23.69 -6.28 -24.76
CA GLY A 14 23.35 -6.11 -23.36
C GLY A 14 21.87 -5.84 -23.25
N VAL A 15 21.12 -6.78 -22.75
CA VAL A 15 19.73 -6.56 -22.41
C VAL A 15 19.72 -5.88 -21.06
N LEU A 16 19.49 -4.60 -21.07
CA LEU A 16 19.15 -3.86 -19.88
C LEU A 16 17.70 -4.14 -19.56
N LEU A 17 17.49 -5.09 -18.70
CA LEU A 17 16.20 -5.22 -18.06
C LEU A 17 16.01 -4.06 -17.14
N ALA A 18 15.07 -3.25 -17.52
CA ALA A 18 14.77 -2.03 -16.83
C ALA A 18 14.50 -2.26 -15.35
N ALA A 19 15.24 -1.59 -14.53
CA ALA A 19 14.92 -1.39 -13.14
C ALA A 19 13.72 -0.43 -12.98
N CYS A 20 12.81 -0.37 -13.96
CA CYS A 20 11.65 0.52 -13.91
C CYS A 20 10.74 0.20 -12.74
N SER A 21 10.69 -1.06 -12.29
CA SER A 21 9.90 -1.45 -11.13
C SER A 21 10.46 -0.93 -9.82
N SER A 22 11.77 -0.63 -9.74
CA SER A 22 12.38 -0.06 -8.54
C SER A 22 12.22 1.45 -8.46
N MET A 23 11.83 2.11 -9.55
CA MET A 23 11.55 3.54 -9.59
C MET A 23 10.09 3.86 -9.30
N MET A 24 9.22 2.87 -9.41
CA MET A 24 7.84 3.01 -8.96
C MET A 24 7.81 2.72 -7.47
N GLY A 25 7.22 3.62 -6.70
CA GLY A 25 7.00 3.37 -5.29
C GLY A 25 6.37 2.00 -5.11
N SER A 26 6.84 1.22 -4.15
CA SER A 26 6.19 -0.04 -3.81
C SER A 26 4.77 0.26 -3.33
N ALA A 27 3.81 -0.54 -3.74
CA ALA A 27 2.46 -0.40 -3.25
C ALA A 27 2.46 -0.57 -1.72
N PRO A 28 1.80 0.33 -0.98
CA PRO A 28 1.78 0.26 0.48
C PRO A 28 0.90 -0.86 1.02
N ALA A 29 0.10 -1.46 0.17
CA ALA A 29 -0.78 -2.58 0.50
C ALA A 29 -0.76 -3.60 -0.63
N THR A 30 -1.21 -4.80 -0.32
CA THR A 30 -1.28 -5.92 -1.26
C THR A 30 -2.73 -6.41 -1.31
N VAL A 31 -3.17 -6.92 -2.45
CA VAL A 31 -4.46 -7.60 -2.55
C VAL A 31 -4.23 -9.09 -2.28
N THR A 32 -4.90 -9.60 -1.25
CA THR A 32 -4.83 -11.01 -0.87
C THR A 32 -6.26 -11.52 -0.69
N ASP A 33 -6.64 -12.53 -1.46
CA ASP A 33 -8.00 -13.11 -1.42
C ASP A 33 -9.10 -12.05 -1.53
N GLY A 34 -8.88 -11.06 -2.41
CA GLY A 34 -9.86 -10.02 -2.71
C GLY A 34 -9.94 -8.89 -1.69
N VAL A 35 -9.04 -8.85 -0.71
CA VAL A 35 -8.99 -7.77 0.27
C VAL A 35 -7.64 -7.10 0.30
N LEU A 36 -7.61 -5.85 0.75
CA LEU A 36 -6.34 -5.15 0.96
C LEU A 36 -5.71 -5.61 2.26
N THR A 37 -4.41 -5.89 2.20
CA THR A 37 -3.61 -6.28 3.35
C THR A 37 -2.37 -5.40 3.43
N GLY A 38 -1.88 -5.18 4.64
CA GLY A 38 -0.61 -4.49 4.86
C GLY A 38 0.58 -5.38 4.52
N LYS A 39 1.78 -4.81 4.63
CA LYS A 39 3.03 -5.55 4.37
C LYS A 39 3.23 -6.73 5.29
N ASN A 40 2.60 -6.71 6.46
CA ASN A 40 2.60 -7.80 7.44
C ASN A 40 1.55 -8.87 7.13
N GLY A 41 0.79 -8.73 6.04
CA GLY A 41 -0.28 -9.66 5.68
C GLY A 41 -1.58 -9.46 6.44
N MET A 42 -1.64 -8.50 7.35
CA MET A 42 -2.83 -8.25 8.16
C MET A 42 -3.88 -7.49 7.35
N THR A 43 -5.15 -7.83 7.58
CA THR A 43 -6.28 -7.22 6.89
C THR A 43 -6.38 -5.72 7.18
N LEU A 44 -6.65 -4.95 6.14
CA LEU A 44 -6.89 -3.52 6.25
C LEU A 44 -8.39 -3.22 6.23
N TYR A 45 -8.75 -2.14 6.89
CA TYR A 45 -10.13 -1.70 7.06
C TYR A 45 -10.30 -0.23 6.71
N THR A 46 -11.52 0.15 6.36
CA THR A 46 -11.92 1.54 6.20
C THR A 46 -12.97 1.90 7.24
N PHE A 47 -13.03 3.17 7.60
CA PHE A 47 -13.95 3.72 8.57
C PHE A 47 -15.02 4.55 7.84
N ASP A 48 -16.28 4.19 8.03
CA ASP A 48 -17.37 4.85 7.30
C ASP A 48 -17.53 6.33 7.63
N ARG A 49 -17.05 6.74 8.80
CA ARG A 49 -17.08 8.15 9.21
C ARG A 49 -15.99 8.99 8.59
N ASP A 50 -14.98 8.38 7.98
CA ASP A 50 -14.00 9.10 7.22
C ASP A 50 -14.58 9.42 5.84
N ALA A 51 -14.74 10.70 5.53
CA ALA A 51 -15.24 11.08 4.22
C ALA A 51 -14.18 10.80 3.16
N ALA A 52 -14.56 10.05 2.12
CA ALA A 52 -13.65 9.73 1.03
C ALA A 52 -13.16 11.03 0.35
N GLY A 53 -11.84 11.11 0.14
CA GLY A 53 -11.24 12.27 -0.51
C GLY A 53 -11.11 13.52 0.35
N SER A 54 -11.45 13.46 1.64
CA SER A 54 -11.33 14.60 2.54
C SER A 54 -9.88 14.91 2.91
N GLY A 55 -8.98 13.96 2.77
CA GLY A 55 -7.60 14.09 3.22
C GLY A 55 -7.43 14.04 4.73
N LYS A 56 -8.45 13.60 5.45
CA LYS A 56 -8.49 13.57 6.91
C LYS A 56 -8.97 12.24 7.44
N SER A 57 -8.48 11.89 8.61
CA SER A 57 -9.00 10.78 9.41
C SER A 57 -9.69 11.37 10.64
N VAL A 58 -10.86 10.83 10.97
CA VAL A 58 -11.57 11.22 12.20
C VAL A 58 -11.39 10.17 13.31
N CYS A 59 -10.61 9.13 13.06
CA CYS A 59 -10.27 8.10 14.04
C CYS A 59 -9.00 8.51 14.80
N ASN A 60 -9.18 9.14 15.94
CA ASN A 60 -8.09 9.67 16.78
C ASN A 60 -8.19 9.12 18.19
N GLY A 61 -7.13 9.27 18.97
CA GLY A 61 -7.11 8.85 20.37
C GLY A 61 -7.39 7.37 20.55
N ALA A 62 -8.37 7.03 21.39
CA ALA A 62 -8.75 5.63 21.66
C ALA A 62 -9.16 4.88 20.40
N CYS A 63 -9.80 5.55 19.44
CA CYS A 63 -10.14 4.93 18.17
C CYS A 63 -8.88 4.45 17.44
N ALA A 64 -7.85 5.29 17.36
CA ALA A 64 -6.60 4.93 16.67
C ALA A 64 -5.79 3.88 17.45
N THR A 65 -6.01 3.75 18.75
CA THR A 65 -5.40 2.67 19.55
C THR A 65 -6.01 1.33 19.17
N ASN A 66 -7.32 1.27 19.02
CA ASN A 66 -8.03 0.04 18.62
C ASN A 66 -7.93 -0.23 17.12
N TRP A 67 -7.87 0.81 16.33
CA TRP A 67 -7.76 0.75 14.88
C TRP A 67 -6.49 1.46 14.42
N PRO A 68 -5.31 0.82 14.57
CA PRO A 68 -4.05 1.45 14.20
C PRO A 68 -4.04 1.85 12.73
N PRO A 69 -3.75 3.11 12.41
CA PRO A 69 -3.65 3.54 11.03
C PRO A 69 -2.52 2.85 10.28
N LEU A 70 -2.72 2.60 8.99
CA LEU A 70 -1.63 2.19 8.11
C LEU A 70 -0.74 3.42 7.89
N MET A 71 0.37 3.49 8.59
CA MET A 71 1.24 4.65 8.55
C MET A 71 2.13 4.62 7.31
N ALA A 72 2.30 5.78 6.70
CA ALA A 72 3.27 5.97 5.64
C ALA A 72 4.65 6.17 6.25
N THR A 73 5.67 5.58 5.62
CA THR A 73 7.05 5.86 5.99
C THR A 73 7.45 7.24 5.51
N GLU A 74 8.43 7.85 6.16
CA GLU A 74 8.90 9.18 5.77
C GLU A 74 9.40 9.16 4.33
N GLY A 75 8.91 10.11 3.53
CA GLY A 75 9.27 10.20 2.12
C GLY A 75 8.63 9.15 1.23
N GLU A 76 7.73 8.32 1.77
CA GLU A 76 7.06 7.31 0.98
C GLU A 76 6.25 7.96 -0.15
N LYS A 77 6.42 7.42 -1.37
CA LYS A 77 5.67 7.85 -2.54
C LYS A 77 4.71 6.74 -2.94
N VAL A 78 3.48 7.12 -3.18
CA VAL A 78 2.44 6.20 -3.62
C VAL A 78 1.90 6.66 -4.97
N SER A 79 1.22 5.75 -5.65
CA SER A 79 0.67 6.03 -6.98
C SER A 79 -0.68 5.34 -7.16
N GLY A 80 -1.34 5.62 -8.28
CA GLY A 80 -2.63 5.04 -8.60
C GLY A 80 -3.70 5.52 -7.64
N ASP A 81 -4.44 4.57 -7.08
CA ASP A 81 -5.54 4.87 -6.15
C ASP A 81 -5.09 5.14 -4.72
N TYR A 82 -3.77 5.01 -4.45
CA TYR A 82 -3.22 5.30 -3.13
C TYR A 82 -2.87 6.77 -2.99
N SER A 83 -3.04 7.30 -1.79
CA SER A 83 -2.63 8.66 -1.44
C SER A 83 -2.14 8.69 -0.01
N ILE A 84 -1.48 9.78 0.35
CA ILE A 84 -1.01 10.02 1.71
C ILE A 84 -1.80 11.17 2.29
N ILE A 85 -2.38 10.96 3.45
CA ILE A 85 -3.10 11.99 4.19
C ILE A 85 -2.31 12.39 5.43
N THR A 86 -2.58 13.58 5.94
CA THR A 86 -2.01 14.06 7.19
C THR A 86 -3.08 13.97 8.27
N ARG A 87 -2.77 13.23 9.33
CA ARG A 87 -3.64 13.09 10.49
C ARG A 87 -3.57 14.34 11.37
N ASP A 88 -4.52 14.46 12.30
CA ASP A 88 -4.57 15.62 13.20
C ASP A 88 -3.31 15.76 14.07
N ASP A 89 -2.61 14.65 14.36
CA ASP A 89 -1.34 14.67 15.08
C ASP A 89 -0.12 14.98 14.20
N GLY A 90 -0.35 15.27 12.93
CA GLY A 90 0.72 15.56 11.95
C GLY A 90 1.34 14.33 11.31
N LYS A 91 1.00 13.12 11.75
CA LYS A 91 1.52 11.87 11.18
C LYS A 91 0.86 11.58 9.84
N LYS A 92 1.55 10.81 9.01
CA LYS A 92 1.11 10.47 7.67
C LYS A 92 0.50 9.09 7.63
N GLN A 93 -0.64 8.96 7.00
CA GLN A 93 -1.38 7.71 6.85
C GLN A 93 -1.67 7.44 5.38
N VAL A 94 -1.65 6.17 5.01
CA VAL A 94 -2.00 5.74 3.66
C VAL A 94 -3.51 5.67 3.51
N ALA A 95 -4.00 6.17 2.38
CA ALA A 95 -5.40 6.07 1.98
C ALA A 95 -5.51 5.34 0.64
N TYR A 96 -6.63 4.69 0.42
CA TYR A 96 -6.97 4.02 -0.83
C TYR A 96 -8.30 4.54 -1.35
N LYS A 97 -8.31 5.00 -2.60
CA LYS A 97 -9.48 5.67 -3.21
C LYS A 97 -10.07 6.74 -2.29
N GLY A 98 -9.19 7.49 -1.64
CA GLY A 98 -9.55 8.57 -0.74
C GLY A 98 -9.98 8.14 0.65
N LYS A 99 -9.98 6.86 0.95
CA LYS A 99 -10.35 6.35 2.28
C LYS A 99 -9.11 5.95 3.07
N PRO A 100 -8.90 6.55 4.26
CA PRO A 100 -7.80 6.13 5.15
C PRO A 100 -7.89 4.65 5.51
N LEU A 101 -6.74 4.00 5.58
CA LEU A 101 -6.65 2.57 5.87
C LEU A 101 -6.17 2.33 7.31
N TYR A 102 -6.74 1.29 7.92
CA TYR A 102 -6.49 0.93 9.31
C TYR A 102 -6.29 -0.56 9.48
N TYR A 103 -5.59 -0.95 10.55
CA TYR A 103 -5.61 -2.31 11.08
C TYR A 103 -6.66 -2.43 12.18
N TRP A 104 -6.96 -3.66 12.59
CA TRP A 104 -7.78 -3.96 13.76
C TRP A 104 -6.94 -4.68 14.80
N ILE A 105 -6.86 -4.11 16.00
CA ILE A 105 -5.96 -4.63 17.05
C ILE A 105 -6.29 -6.07 17.45
N LYS A 106 -7.53 -6.51 17.27
CA LYS A 106 -7.95 -7.87 17.65
C LYS A 106 -7.68 -8.92 16.58
N ASP A 107 -7.27 -8.52 15.39
CA ASP A 107 -6.77 -9.47 14.41
C ASP A 107 -5.38 -9.94 14.84
N THR A 108 -5.22 -11.25 15.03
CA THR A 108 -4.00 -11.82 15.60
C THR A 108 -3.12 -12.51 14.56
N LYS A 109 -3.64 -12.78 13.37
CA LYS A 109 -2.92 -13.47 12.30
C LYS A 109 -3.37 -13.00 10.93
N PRO A 110 -2.53 -13.12 9.90
CA PRO A 110 -2.91 -12.81 8.53
C PRO A 110 -4.17 -13.55 8.09
N GLY A 111 -5.03 -12.85 7.38
CA GLY A 111 -6.28 -13.40 6.88
C GLY A 111 -7.46 -13.29 7.84
N GLU A 112 -7.26 -12.95 9.09
CA GLU A 112 -8.34 -12.65 10.00
C GLU A 112 -9.08 -11.37 9.60
N LYS A 113 -10.40 -11.40 9.75
CA LYS A 113 -11.28 -10.26 9.41
C LYS A 113 -12.26 -10.00 10.54
N SER A 114 -11.79 -10.08 11.77
CA SER A 114 -12.67 -9.93 12.95
C SER A 114 -13.20 -8.51 13.12
N GLY A 115 -12.61 -7.54 12.43
CA GLY A 115 -13.07 -6.16 12.45
C GLY A 115 -14.19 -5.84 11.47
N ALA A 116 -14.55 -6.78 10.58
CA ALA A 116 -15.58 -6.55 9.58
C ALA A 116 -16.95 -6.29 10.25
N GLY A 117 -17.55 -5.14 9.93
CA GLY A 117 -18.87 -4.78 10.44
C GLY A 117 -18.90 -4.31 11.90
N VAL A 118 -17.77 -4.13 12.54
CA VAL A 118 -17.74 -3.65 13.92
C VAL A 118 -18.46 -2.30 14.03
N ASN A 119 -19.41 -2.21 14.95
CA ASN A 119 -20.24 -1.03 15.18
C ASN A 119 -20.97 -0.52 13.91
N ASN A 120 -21.07 -1.34 12.87
CA ASN A 120 -21.64 -0.98 11.57
C ASN A 120 -20.94 0.19 10.85
N VAL A 121 -19.73 0.54 11.26
CA VAL A 121 -18.95 1.65 10.68
C VAL A 121 -17.58 1.23 10.18
N TRP A 122 -17.18 -0.02 10.39
CA TRP A 122 -15.90 -0.56 9.95
C TRP A 122 -16.11 -1.61 8.88
N GLN A 123 -15.43 -1.46 7.75
CA GLN A 123 -15.52 -2.37 6.63
C GLN A 123 -14.14 -2.90 6.25
N VAL A 124 -14.07 -4.14 5.78
CA VAL A 124 -12.84 -4.64 5.17
C VAL A 124 -12.53 -3.81 3.92
N ALA A 125 -11.30 -3.35 3.81
CA ALA A 125 -10.87 -2.61 2.63
C ALA A 125 -10.74 -3.56 1.44
N THR A 126 -11.37 -3.20 0.32
CA THR A 126 -11.32 -3.98 -0.93
C THR A 126 -10.81 -3.11 -2.07
N PRO A 127 -10.17 -3.74 -3.08
CA PRO A 127 -9.69 -3.01 -4.25
C PRO A 127 -10.81 -2.35 -5.04
#